data_315ad3c87dffa74c846d690792c444be
#
_entry.id   315ad3c87dffa74c846d690792c444be
#
_cell.length_a   1.000
_cell.length_b   1.000
_cell.length_c   1.000
_cell.angle_alpha   90.00
_cell.angle_beta   90.00
_cell.angle_gamma   90.00
#
_symmetry.space_group_name_H-M   'P 1'
#
loop_
_entity.id
_entity.type
_entity.pdbx_description
1 polymer ?
#
loop_
_entity_poly.entity_id
_entity_poly.type
_entity_poly.pdbx_seq_one_letter_code
_entity_poly.pdbx_strand_id
1 'polypeptide(L)'
;AMFVTFLHWGVHGWVTYIIVALVLSVVCYRLGRPMTIRSAFYPIIGDFVNGTFGDLIDSLSIACTTFGLCTSLGLGASSINATLHRMHSGIPNNSLNVESLIVWGITLLTTGALVSGMRRGMMIMALIAFTALIFFITLLFMLDNTWYLANSYTQQLGTYLQYFILGGFDNDALPQLNYEFQSSSTLLWGDTHTRKQIEAALGQTLAEPSTYYESSPSSFMDTWTIFYWA
;
A
#
# COMPACT_ATOMS: atom_id res chain seq x y z
N ALA A 1 5.48 9.52 7.34
CA ALA A 1 4.14 8.94 7.07
C ALA A 1 3.65 9.28 5.65
N MET A 2 3.55 10.56 5.27
CA MET A 2 3.00 10.98 3.96
C MET A 2 3.84 10.53 2.76
N PHE A 3 5.17 10.51 2.85
CA PHE A 3 6.04 9.99 1.78
C PHE A 3 5.69 8.53 1.45
N VAL A 4 5.50 7.69 2.45
CA VAL A 4 5.07 6.28 2.29
C VAL A 4 3.72 6.18 1.60
N THR A 5 2.79 7.07 1.94
CA THR A 5 1.48 7.14 1.27
C THR A 5 1.63 7.45 -0.21
N PHE A 6 2.49 8.40 -0.58
CA PHE A 6 2.77 8.70 -1.99
C PHE A 6 3.53 7.58 -2.70
N LEU A 7 4.42 6.85 -2.00
CA LEU A 7 5.08 5.68 -2.56
C LEU A 7 4.05 4.58 -2.86
N HIS A 8 3.15 4.31 -1.92
CA HIS A 8 2.14 3.26 -2.01
C HIS A 8 1.03 3.57 -3.02
N TRP A 9 0.55 4.82 -3.07
CA TRP A 9 -0.58 5.23 -3.91
C TRP A 9 -0.16 6.05 -5.13
N GLY A 10 1.12 6.34 -5.27
CA GLY A 10 1.68 7.06 -6.41
C GLY A 10 2.14 6.14 -7.53
N VAL A 11 3.08 6.64 -8.33
CA VAL A 11 3.56 5.94 -9.53
C VAL A 11 4.16 4.58 -9.17
N HIS A 12 4.93 4.46 -8.08
CA HIS A 12 5.56 3.21 -7.69
C HIS A 12 4.55 2.09 -7.47
N GLY A 13 3.48 2.36 -6.71
CA GLY A 13 2.44 1.38 -6.46
C GLY A 13 1.62 1.03 -7.70
N TRP A 14 1.37 1.99 -8.59
CA TRP A 14 0.51 1.80 -9.74
C TRP A 14 1.23 1.33 -11.01
N VAL A 15 2.56 1.47 -11.08
CA VAL A 15 3.31 1.10 -12.31
C VAL A 15 3.16 -0.38 -12.67
N THR A 16 3.13 -1.27 -11.69
CA THR A 16 2.92 -2.70 -11.91
C THR A 16 1.57 -3.00 -12.56
N TYR A 17 0.50 -2.37 -12.06
CA TYR A 17 -0.84 -2.49 -12.64
C TYR A 17 -0.91 -1.89 -14.06
N ILE A 18 -0.28 -0.74 -14.27
CA ILE A 18 -0.26 -0.06 -15.58
C ILE A 18 0.45 -0.92 -16.63
N ILE A 19 1.59 -1.51 -16.29
CA ILE A 19 2.34 -2.38 -17.21
C ILE A 19 1.49 -3.58 -17.61
N VAL A 20 0.90 -4.29 -16.64
CA VAL A 20 0.05 -5.45 -16.92
C VAL A 20 -1.17 -5.06 -17.75
N ALA A 21 -1.82 -3.96 -17.42
CA ALA A 21 -2.98 -3.45 -18.17
C ALA A 21 -2.62 -3.07 -19.62
N LEU A 22 -1.47 -2.43 -19.83
CA LEU A 22 -0.99 -2.07 -21.18
C LEU A 22 -0.69 -3.31 -22.01
N VAL A 23 0.05 -4.28 -21.44
CA VAL A 23 0.37 -5.52 -22.15
C VAL A 23 -0.90 -6.27 -22.51
N LEU A 24 -1.82 -6.46 -21.56
CA LEU A 24 -3.10 -7.11 -21.84
C LEU A 24 -3.92 -6.36 -22.88
N SER A 25 -3.96 -5.04 -22.83
CA SER A 25 -4.67 -4.23 -23.81
C SER A 25 -4.13 -4.43 -25.21
N VAL A 26 -2.81 -4.40 -25.39
CA VAL A 26 -2.17 -4.64 -26.68
C VAL A 26 -2.45 -6.06 -27.17
N VAL A 27 -2.26 -7.06 -26.34
CA VAL A 27 -2.45 -8.47 -26.71
C VAL A 27 -3.91 -8.78 -27.05
N CYS A 28 -4.85 -8.27 -26.26
CA CYS A 28 -6.27 -8.52 -26.50
C CYS A 28 -6.82 -7.72 -27.68
N TYR A 29 -6.56 -6.41 -27.75
CA TYR A 29 -7.17 -5.55 -28.76
C TYR A 29 -6.42 -5.51 -30.10
N ARG A 30 -5.10 -5.74 -30.08
CA ARG A 30 -4.30 -5.73 -31.31
C ARG A 30 -4.05 -7.13 -31.85
N LEU A 31 -3.82 -8.12 -30.97
CA LEU A 31 -3.54 -9.50 -31.38
C LEU A 31 -4.78 -10.41 -31.32
N GLY A 32 -5.93 -9.91 -30.85
CA GLY A 32 -7.19 -10.66 -30.79
C GLY A 32 -7.16 -11.87 -29.83
N ARG A 33 -6.27 -11.86 -28.83
CA ARG A 33 -6.16 -12.94 -27.86
C ARG A 33 -7.14 -12.78 -26.69
N PRO A 34 -7.50 -13.87 -25.99
CA PRO A 34 -8.35 -13.80 -24.80
C PRO A 34 -7.75 -12.88 -23.72
N MET A 35 -8.62 -12.22 -22.94
CA MET A 35 -8.19 -11.37 -21.83
C MET A 35 -7.86 -12.23 -20.60
N THR A 36 -6.74 -12.92 -20.65
CA THR A 36 -6.18 -13.75 -19.57
C THR A 36 -4.72 -13.40 -19.36
N ILE A 37 -4.21 -13.61 -18.15
CA ILE A 37 -2.80 -13.29 -17.84
C ILE A 37 -1.85 -14.12 -18.70
N ARG A 38 -2.18 -15.38 -19.01
CA ARG A 38 -1.38 -16.21 -19.93
C ARG A 38 -1.18 -15.52 -21.29
N SER A 39 -2.20 -14.82 -21.79
CA SER A 39 -2.13 -14.14 -23.09
C SER A 39 -1.07 -13.05 -23.14
N ALA A 40 -0.75 -12.42 -22.00
CA ALA A 40 0.32 -11.44 -21.90
C ALA A 40 1.70 -12.03 -22.23
N PHE A 41 1.89 -13.30 -22.01
CA PHE A 41 3.14 -14.02 -22.30
C PHE A 41 3.24 -14.51 -23.75
N TYR A 42 2.16 -14.45 -24.52
CA TYR A 42 2.14 -14.93 -25.91
C TYR A 42 3.25 -14.33 -26.78
N PRO A 43 3.57 -13.03 -26.72
CA PRO A 43 4.65 -12.46 -27.54
C PRO A 43 6.04 -13.02 -27.20
N ILE A 44 6.22 -13.61 -26.02
CA ILE A 44 7.50 -14.12 -25.53
C ILE A 44 7.62 -15.63 -25.78
N ILE A 45 6.59 -16.40 -25.44
CA ILE A 45 6.63 -17.87 -25.44
C ILE A 45 5.74 -18.51 -26.53
N GLY A 46 5.05 -17.70 -27.34
CA GLY A 46 4.23 -18.19 -28.44
C GLY A 46 3.12 -19.14 -28.03
N ASP A 47 2.93 -20.22 -28.79
CA ASP A 47 1.81 -21.15 -28.55
C ASP A 47 1.93 -22.01 -27.27
N PHE A 48 3.06 -21.98 -26.58
CA PHE A 48 3.18 -22.63 -25.26
C PHE A 48 2.19 -22.09 -24.22
N VAL A 49 1.67 -20.88 -24.44
CA VAL A 49 0.60 -20.33 -23.59
C VAL A 49 -0.71 -21.15 -23.63
N ASN A 50 -0.92 -21.94 -24.66
CA ASN A 50 -2.13 -22.76 -24.82
C ASN A 50 -2.03 -24.12 -24.14
N GLY A 51 -0.89 -24.46 -23.54
CA GLY A 51 -0.65 -25.72 -22.84
C GLY A 51 -0.66 -25.59 -21.31
N THR A 52 -0.21 -26.65 -20.66
CA THR A 52 -0.12 -26.76 -19.19
C THR A 52 0.63 -25.59 -18.55
N PHE A 53 1.60 -25.03 -19.23
CA PHE A 53 2.34 -23.88 -18.74
C PHE A 53 1.45 -22.62 -18.65
N GLY A 54 0.60 -22.40 -19.65
CA GLY A 54 -0.38 -21.32 -19.60
C GLY A 54 -1.42 -21.50 -18.50
N ASP A 55 -1.87 -22.75 -18.28
CA ASP A 55 -2.81 -23.07 -17.20
C ASP A 55 -2.18 -22.83 -15.83
N LEU A 56 -0.89 -23.10 -15.67
CA LEU A 56 -0.13 -22.77 -14.46
C LEU A 56 -0.07 -21.27 -14.21
N ILE A 57 0.22 -20.46 -15.24
CA ILE A 57 0.26 -19.00 -15.14
C ILE A 57 -1.10 -18.46 -14.69
N ASP A 58 -2.20 -18.90 -15.31
CA ASP A 58 -3.53 -18.43 -14.94
C ASP A 58 -3.91 -18.87 -13.51
N SER A 59 -3.58 -20.12 -13.14
CA SER A 59 -3.84 -20.63 -11.78
C SER A 59 -3.09 -19.83 -10.70
N LEU A 60 -1.80 -19.54 -10.93
CA LEU A 60 -1.01 -18.71 -10.03
C LEU A 60 -1.57 -17.29 -9.95
N SER A 61 -1.98 -16.72 -11.07
CA SER A 61 -2.57 -15.37 -11.11
C SER A 61 -3.88 -15.30 -10.32
N ILE A 62 -4.73 -16.32 -10.43
CA ILE A 62 -5.96 -16.41 -9.64
C ILE A 62 -5.63 -16.53 -8.15
N ALA A 63 -4.69 -17.39 -7.79
CA ALA A 63 -4.26 -17.56 -6.41
C ALA A 63 -3.73 -16.23 -5.83
N CYS A 64 -2.81 -15.56 -6.53
CA CYS A 64 -2.26 -14.26 -6.10
C CYS A 64 -3.36 -13.20 -5.94
N THR A 65 -4.29 -13.13 -6.90
CA THR A 65 -5.42 -12.18 -6.82
C THR A 65 -6.30 -12.48 -5.60
N THR A 66 -6.56 -13.77 -5.32
CA THR A 66 -7.36 -14.17 -4.16
C THR A 66 -6.68 -13.77 -2.85
N PHE A 67 -5.38 -14.03 -2.71
CA PHE A 67 -4.62 -13.61 -1.52
C PHE A 67 -4.60 -12.09 -1.37
N GLY A 68 -4.40 -11.33 -2.46
CA GLY A 68 -4.47 -9.87 -2.45
C GLY A 68 -5.83 -9.34 -2.00
N LEU A 69 -6.93 -9.95 -2.47
CA LEU A 69 -8.28 -9.61 -2.02
C LEU A 69 -8.48 -9.92 -0.54
N CYS A 70 -8.03 -11.08 -0.06
CA CYS A 70 -8.12 -11.45 1.36
C CYS A 70 -7.37 -10.44 2.25
N THR A 71 -6.17 -10.05 1.86
CA THR A 71 -5.38 -9.06 2.59
C THR A 71 -6.08 -7.69 2.64
N SER A 72 -6.55 -7.20 1.50
CA SER A 72 -7.26 -5.92 1.41
C SER A 72 -8.55 -5.91 2.21
N LEU A 73 -9.32 -7.02 2.16
CA LEU A 73 -10.56 -7.17 2.90
C LEU A 73 -10.30 -7.23 4.41
N GLY A 74 -9.26 -7.96 4.83
CA GLY A 74 -8.85 -8.06 6.24
C GLY A 74 -8.42 -6.71 6.81
N LEU A 75 -7.53 -6.00 6.13
CA LEU A 75 -7.09 -4.65 6.53
C LEU A 75 -8.25 -3.65 6.55
N GLY A 76 -9.14 -3.73 5.56
CA GLY A 76 -10.34 -2.91 5.51
C GLY A 76 -11.28 -3.17 6.68
N ALA A 77 -11.52 -4.44 7.01
CA ALA A 77 -12.38 -4.83 8.15
C ALA A 77 -11.80 -4.36 9.49
N SER A 78 -10.49 -4.52 9.68
CA SER A 78 -9.79 -4.05 10.87
C SER A 78 -9.84 -2.52 11.01
N SER A 79 -9.65 -1.79 9.91
CA SER A 79 -9.77 -0.32 9.90
C SER A 79 -11.19 0.15 10.24
N ILE A 80 -12.22 -0.53 9.71
CA ILE A 80 -13.63 -0.25 10.04
C ILE A 80 -13.90 -0.56 11.52
N ASN A 81 -13.42 -1.69 12.04
CA ASN A 81 -13.58 -2.05 13.45
C ASN A 81 -12.94 -1.00 14.36
N ALA A 82 -11.71 -0.58 14.08
CA ALA A 82 -11.02 0.46 14.83
C ALA A 82 -11.80 1.79 14.81
N THR A 83 -12.38 2.16 13.69
CA THR A 83 -13.20 3.36 13.55
C THR A 83 -14.49 3.25 14.35
N LEU A 84 -15.19 2.12 14.28
CA LEU A 84 -16.41 1.87 15.06
C LEU A 84 -16.16 1.90 16.57
N HIS A 85 -15.04 1.33 17.00
CA HIS A 85 -14.62 1.41 18.41
C HIS A 85 -14.40 2.86 18.87
N ARG A 86 -13.78 3.71 18.03
CA ARG A 86 -13.60 5.13 18.35
C ARG A 86 -14.91 5.91 18.41
N MET A 87 -15.89 5.53 17.59
CA MET A 87 -17.21 6.15 17.59
C MET A 87 -18.07 5.67 18.78
N HIS A 88 -17.90 4.41 19.17
CA HIS A 88 -18.71 3.78 20.23
C HIS A 88 -17.85 2.82 21.05
N SER A 89 -17.54 3.20 22.28
CA SER A 89 -16.66 2.47 23.19
C SER A 89 -17.21 1.08 23.61
N GLY A 90 -18.49 0.80 23.37
CA GLY A 90 -19.09 -0.51 23.60
C GLY A 90 -18.70 -1.58 22.57
N ILE A 91 -18.09 -1.17 21.44
CA ILE A 91 -17.61 -2.10 20.42
C ILE A 91 -16.16 -2.45 20.75
N PRO A 92 -15.80 -3.73 20.94
CA PRO A 92 -14.43 -4.11 21.26
C PRO A 92 -13.49 -3.85 20.06
N ASN A 93 -12.30 -3.31 20.35
CA ASN A 93 -11.27 -3.10 19.35
C ASN A 93 -10.57 -4.45 19.03
N ASN A 94 -10.13 -4.63 17.80
CA ASN A 94 -9.45 -5.85 17.33
C ASN A 94 -10.21 -7.16 17.66
N SER A 95 -11.51 -7.11 17.52
CA SER A 95 -12.36 -8.28 17.79
C SER A 95 -12.60 -9.07 16.51
N LEU A 96 -12.13 -10.32 16.47
CA LEU A 96 -12.35 -11.22 15.35
C LEU A 96 -13.83 -11.40 15.01
N ASN A 97 -14.71 -11.38 16.02
CA ASN A 97 -16.15 -11.49 15.80
C ASN A 97 -16.72 -10.28 15.04
N VAL A 98 -16.31 -9.07 15.44
CA VAL A 98 -16.75 -7.83 14.78
C VAL A 98 -16.17 -7.76 13.37
N GLU A 99 -14.89 -8.05 13.20
CA GLU A 99 -14.22 -8.07 11.89
C GLU A 99 -14.87 -9.11 10.96
N SER A 100 -15.16 -10.30 11.46
CA SER A 100 -15.86 -11.34 10.68
C SER A 100 -17.26 -10.87 10.26
N LEU A 101 -17.99 -10.20 11.12
CA LEU A 101 -19.30 -9.63 10.78
C LEU A 101 -19.20 -8.58 9.67
N ILE A 102 -18.19 -7.72 9.74
CA ILE A 102 -17.91 -6.70 8.71
C ILE A 102 -17.59 -7.38 7.38
N VAL A 103 -16.71 -8.39 7.39
CA VAL A 103 -16.35 -9.17 6.19
C VAL A 103 -17.58 -9.83 5.57
N TRP A 104 -18.44 -10.46 6.38
CA TRP A 104 -19.70 -11.03 5.89
C TRP A 104 -20.62 -9.98 5.28
N GLY A 105 -20.76 -8.82 5.92
CA GLY A 105 -21.55 -7.72 5.38
C GLY A 105 -21.06 -7.23 4.02
N ILE A 106 -19.75 -7.01 3.88
CA ILE A 106 -19.12 -6.59 2.62
C ILE A 106 -19.29 -7.67 1.55
N THR A 107 -19.10 -8.95 1.91
CA THR A 107 -19.23 -10.08 0.99
C THR A 107 -20.65 -10.22 0.47
N LEU A 108 -21.65 -10.12 1.33
CA LEU A 108 -23.06 -10.16 0.92
C LEU A 108 -23.42 -9.00 0.00
N LEU A 109 -22.97 -7.79 0.32
CA LEU A 109 -23.18 -6.62 -0.53
C LEU A 109 -22.55 -6.80 -1.92
N THR A 110 -21.30 -7.27 -1.94
CA THR A 110 -20.56 -7.51 -3.19
C THR A 110 -21.20 -8.62 -4.01
N THR A 111 -21.60 -9.71 -3.36
CA THR A 111 -22.31 -10.81 -4.03
C THR A 111 -23.62 -10.34 -4.64
N GLY A 112 -24.41 -9.55 -3.89
CA GLY A 112 -25.64 -8.95 -4.41
C GLY A 112 -25.39 -8.06 -5.64
N ALA A 113 -24.34 -7.26 -5.59
CA ALA A 113 -23.95 -6.43 -6.74
C ALA A 113 -23.54 -7.27 -7.96
N LEU A 114 -22.81 -8.36 -7.76
CA LEU A 114 -22.41 -9.28 -8.84
C LEU A 114 -23.61 -10.02 -9.44
N VAL A 115 -24.53 -10.52 -8.61
CA VAL A 115 -25.76 -11.23 -9.05
C VAL A 115 -26.68 -10.29 -9.82
N SER A 116 -26.75 -9.01 -9.47
CA SER A 116 -27.53 -8.01 -10.20
C SER A 116 -27.02 -7.71 -11.62
N GLY A 117 -25.91 -8.29 -11.98
CA GLY A 117 -25.27 -8.17 -13.29
C GLY A 117 -23.93 -7.45 -13.20
N MET A 118 -22.89 -8.12 -13.66
CA MET A 118 -21.50 -7.65 -13.55
C MET A 118 -21.31 -6.23 -14.07
N ARG A 119 -21.94 -5.88 -15.21
CA ARG A 119 -21.79 -4.53 -15.78
C ARG A 119 -22.56 -3.46 -14.99
N ARG A 120 -23.79 -3.74 -14.58
CA ARG A 120 -24.63 -2.75 -13.86
C ARG A 120 -24.27 -2.68 -12.39
N GLY A 121 -24.15 -3.81 -11.70
CA GLY A 121 -23.85 -3.85 -10.28
C GLY A 121 -22.49 -3.25 -9.95
N MET A 122 -21.44 -3.64 -10.68
CA MET A 122 -20.11 -3.06 -10.49
C MET A 122 -20.05 -1.57 -10.80
N MET A 123 -20.72 -1.13 -11.87
CA MET A 123 -20.77 0.29 -12.23
C MET A 123 -21.48 1.14 -11.15
N ILE A 124 -22.58 0.67 -10.61
CA ILE A 124 -23.32 1.37 -9.55
C ILE A 124 -22.47 1.43 -8.28
N MET A 125 -21.84 0.32 -7.86
CA MET A 125 -20.96 0.31 -6.69
C MET A 125 -19.77 1.24 -6.85
N ALA A 126 -19.13 1.23 -8.02
CA ALA A 126 -18.02 2.14 -8.33
C ALA A 126 -18.48 3.61 -8.30
N LEU A 127 -19.65 3.92 -8.84
CA LEU A 127 -20.21 5.28 -8.83
C LEU A 127 -20.51 5.75 -7.39
N ILE A 128 -21.11 4.90 -6.57
CA ILE A 128 -21.37 5.20 -5.15
C ILE A 128 -20.04 5.48 -4.42
N ALA A 129 -19.06 4.59 -4.57
CA ALA A 129 -17.75 4.74 -3.94
C ALA A 129 -17.04 6.03 -4.39
N PHE A 130 -17.06 6.32 -5.69
CA PHE A 130 -16.44 7.52 -6.24
C PHE A 130 -17.15 8.80 -5.75
N THR A 131 -18.47 8.80 -5.74
CA THR A 131 -19.26 9.95 -5.25
C THR A 131 -19.01 10.19 -3.77
N ALA A 132 -18.99 9.12 -2.97
CA ALA A 132 -18.66 9.22 -1.55
C ALA A 132 -17.24 9.75 -1.33
N LEU A 133 -16.26 9.30 -2.12
CA LEU A 133 -14.87 9.78 -2.05
C LEU A 133 -14.80 11.30 -2.31
N ILE A 134 -15.41 11.76 -3.40
CA ILE A 134 -15.43 13.19 -3.74
C ILE A 134 -16.15 14.01 -2.67
N PHE A 135 -17.26 13.50 -2.15
CA PHE A 135 -17.99 14.14 -1.06
C PHE A 135 -17.12 14.31 0.18
N PHE A 136 -16.44 13.24 0.63
CA PHE A 136 -15.59 13.31 1.82
C PHE A 136 -14.37 14.20 1.61
N ILE A 137 -13.73 14.18 0.44
CA ILE A 137 -12.60 15.08 0.13
C ILE A 137 -13.08 16.53 0.20
N THR A 138 -14.22 16.85 -0.44
CA THR A 138 -14.78 18.19 -0.42
C THR A 138 -15.15 18.64 0.99
N LEU A 139 -15.76 17.73 1.77
CA LEU A 139 -16.11 18.00 3.16
C LEU A 139 -14.86 18.32 4.01
N LEU A 140 -13.81 17.53 3.87
CA LEU A 140 -12.53 17.78 4.58
C LEU A 140 -11.93 19.13 4.19
N PHE A 141 -11.93 19.47 2.91
CA PHE A 141 -11.46 20.77 2.44
C PHE A 141 -12.28 21.94 2.99
N MET A 142 -13.59 21.74 3.24
CA MET A 142 -14.49 22.78 3.78
C MET A 142 -14.40 22.92 5.30
N LEU A 143 -14.17 21.83 6.02
CA LEU A 143 -14.20 21.82 7.48
C LEU A 143 -12.84 22.03 8.15
N ASP A 144 -11.76 21.69 7.46
CA ASP A 144 -10.41 21.82 8.00
C ASP A 144 -9.69 23.05 7.41
N ASN A 145 -8.47 23.31 7.86
CA ASN A 145 -7.64 24.40 7.33
C ASN A 145 -7.18 24.08 5.89
N THR A 146 -7.96 24.54 4.93
CA THR A 146 -7.73 24.32 3.49
C THR A 146 -6.34 24.73 3.03
N TRP A 147 -5.83 25.85 3.57
CA TRP A 147 -4.50 26.36 3.25
C TRP A 147 -3.39 25.42 3.72
N TYR A 148 -3.53 24.92 4.95
CA TYR A 148 -2.61 23.93 5.49
C TYR A 148 -2.63 22.63 4.69
N LEU A 149 -3.81 22.14 4.35
CA LEU A 149 -3.98 20.91 3.56
C LEU A 149 -3.32 21.06 2.18
N ALA A 150 -3.56 22.16 1.49
CA ALA A 150 -2.98 22.43 0.18
C ALA A 150 -1.45 22.53 0.22
N ASN A 151 -0.91 23.28 1.20
CA ASN A 151 0.53 23.42 1.39
C ASN A 151 1.19 22.08 1.76
N SER A 152 0.57 21.33 2.68
CA SER A 152 1.06 20.02 3.09
C SER A 152 1.10 19.05 1.91
N TYR A 153 0.05 19.01 1.10
CA TYR A 153 0.01 18.18 -0.10
C TYR A 153 1.12 18.56 -1.09
N THR A 154 1.28 19.86 -1.37
CA THR A 154 2.30 20.36 -2.31
C THR A 154 3.71 20.02 -1.83
N GLN A 155 3.99 20.24 -0.54
CA GLN A 155 5.28 19.92 0.07
C GLN A 155 5.58 18.42 0.03
N GLN A 156 4.61 17.59 0.36
CA GLN A 156 4.78 16.14 0.36
C GLN A 156 4.94 15.58 -1.05
N LEU A 157 4.21 16.13 -2.02
CA LEU A 157 4.41 15.79 -3.43
C LEU A 157 5.80 16.17 -3.90
N GLY A 158 6.28 17.36 -3.53
CA GLY A 158 7.67 17.80 -3.82
C GLY A 158 8.72 16.86 -3.22
N THR A 159 8.53 16.45 -1.97
CA THR A 159 9.40 15.47 -1.30
C THR A 159 9.37 14.11 -2.02
N TYR A 160 8.19 13.64 -2.42
CA TYR A 160 8.06 12.39 -3.18
C TYR A 160 8.81 12.44 -4.51
N LEU A 161 8.66 13.53 -5.26
CA LEU A 161 9.36 13.70 -6.53
C LEU A 161 10.88 13.84 -6.35
N GLN A 162 11.33 14.53 -5.32
CA GLN A 162 12.75 14.68 -5.00
C GLN A 162 13.43 13.35 -4.70
N TYR A 163 12.77 12.49 -3.93
CA TYR A 163 13.28 11.18 -3.53
C TYR A 163 12.69 10.02 -4.33
N PHE A 164 12.15 10.31 -5.52
CA PHE A 164 11.44 9.33 -6.33
C PHE A 164 12.26 8.06 -6.61
N ILE A 165 13.48 8.24 -7.10
CA ILE A 165 14.36 7.11 -7.43
C ILE A 165 14.87 6.43 -6.15
N LEU A 166 15.35 7.23 -5.20
CA LEU A 166 15.90 6.70 -3.95
C LEU A 166 14.86 5.89 -3.17
N GLY A 167 13.65 6.43 -3.00
CA GLY A 167 12.57 5.74 -2.31
C GLY A 167 12.07 4.48 -3.02
N GLY A 168 12.24 4.40 -4.35
CA GLY A 168 11.90 3.19 -5.11
C GLY A 168 12.86 2.02 -4.92
N PHE A 169 14.10 2.30 -4.49
CA PHE A 169 15.13 1.28 -4.21
C PHE A 169 15.43 1.11 -2.72
N ASP A 170 14.77 1.89 -1.87
CA ASP A 170 14.95 1.80 -0.42
C ASP A 170 14.09 0.64 0.13
N ASN A 171 14.76 -0.39 0.56
CA ASN A 171 14.18 -1.57 1.19
C ASN A 171 14.66 -1.77 2.63
N ASP A 172 15.13 -0.69 3.27
CA ASP A 172 15.63 -0.67 4.66
C ASP A 172 16.72 -1.71 4.99
N ALA A 173 17.41 -2.23 3.98
CA ALA A 173 18.45 -3.23 4.18
C ALA A 173 19.65 -2.70 4.99
N LEU A 174 20.00 -1.42 4.78
CA LEU A 174 21.11 -0.79 5.51
C LEU A 174 20.78 -0.48 6.98
N PRO A 175 19.58 0.05 7.31
CA PRO A 175 19.15 0.20 8.69
C PRO A 175 19.05 -1.12 9.45
N GLN A 176 18.61 -2.21 8.81
CA GLN A 176 18.56 -3.55 9.41
C GLN A 176 19.97 -4.05 9.79
N LEU A 177 20.95 -3.88 8.91
CA LEU A 177 22.35 -4.19 9.19
C LEU A 177 22.88 -3.37 10.38
N ASN A 178 22.53 -2.09 10.46
CA ASN A 178 22.92 -1.24 11.56
C ASN A 178 22.27 -1.66 12.89
N TYR A 179 21.07 -2.19 12.87
CA TYR A 179 20.38 -2.69 14.07
C TYR A 179 21.05 -3.95 14.61
N GLU A 180 21.43 -4.90 13.78
CA GLU A 180 22.21 -6.07 14.17
C GLU A 180 23.63 -5.69 14.61
N PHE A 181 24.24 -4.71 13.95
CA PHE A 181 25.58 -4.22 14.28
C PHE A 181 25.57 -3.40 15.58
N GLN A 182 24.54 -2.63 15.89
CA GLN A 182 24.36 -1.92 17.17
C GLN A 182 24.07 -2.87 18.33
N SER A 183 23.40 -3.99 18.08
CA SER A 183 23.17 -4.99 19.12
C SER A 183 24.44 -5.80 19.45
N SER A 184 25.40 -5.86 18.54
CA SER A 184 26.65 -6.60 18.70
C SER A 184 27.90 -5.73 18.92
N SER A 185 27.83 -4.44 18.65
CA SER A 185 28.95 -3.50 18.86
C SER A 185 28.48 -2.17 19.41
N THR A 186 28.68 -1.98 20.68
CA THR A 186 28.60 -0.70 21.40
C THR A 186 29.56 0.38 20.84
N LEU A 187 29.99 0.30 19.59
CA LEU A 187 31.27 0.93 19.24
C LEU A 187 31.31 1.95 18.11
N LEU A 188 30.27 2.36 17.41
CA LEU A 188 30.58 3.35 16.37
C LEU A 188 29.69 4.62 16.26
N TRP A 189 28.45 4.64 16.71
CA TRP A 189 27.63 5.86 16.60
C TRP A 189 26.70 6.15 17.78
N GLY A 190 26.69 5.30 18.81
CA GLY A 190 25.83 5.36 19.99
C GLY A 190 26.53 5.65 21.31
N ASP A 191 27.84 5.92 21.30
CA ASP A 191 28.51 6.30 22.52
C ASP A 191 28.07 7.71 22.93
N THR A 192 27.33 7.77 24.04
CA THR A 192 26.91 9.02 24.68
C THR A 192 28.11 9.98 24.91
N HIS A 193 29.31 9.44 24.94
CA HIS A 193 30.54 10.20 25.05
C HIS A 193 30.86 10.99 23.75
N THR A 194 30.78 10.32 22.58
CA THR A 194 31.03 10.93 21.27
C THR A 194 29.95 11.97 20.94
N ARG A 195 28.72 11.68 21.25
CA ARG A 195 27.59 12.61 21.06
C ARG A 195 27.78 13.87 21.91
N LYS A 196 28.08 13.76 23.19
CA LYS A 196 28.36 14.91 24.07
C LYS A 196 29.56 15.73 23.61
N GLN A 197 30.57 15.10 23.02
CA GLN A 197 31.73 15.82 22.45
C GLN A 197 31.33 16.61 21.21
N ILE A 198 30.48 16.04 20.35
CA ILE A 198 29.96 16.73 19.15
C ILE A 198 29.02 17.88 19.57
N GLU A 199 28.14 17.65 20.53
CA GLU A 199 27.27 18.70 21.09
C GLU A 199 28.06 19.86 21.72
N ALA A 200 29.13 19.53 22.44
CA ALA A 200 30.02 20.52 23.01
C ALA A 200 30.79 21.32 21.94
N ALA A 201 31.18 20.65 20.86
CA ALA A 201 31.90 21.29 19.74
C ALA A 201 30.98 22.18 18.88
N LEU A 202 29.72 21.79 18.74
CA LEU A 202 28.72 22.53 17.95
C LEU A 202 28.01 23.61 18.75
N GLY A 203 28.10 23.62 20.08
CA GLY A 203 27.35 24.53 20.95
C GLY A 203 25.84 24.39 20.85
N GLN A 204 25.37 23.27 20.32
CA GLN A 204 23.96 22.94 20.16
C GLN A 204 23.71 21.51 20.63
N THR A 205 22.63 21.30 21.36
CA THR A 205 22.12 19.97 21.64
C THR A 205 21.65 19.36 20.31
N LEU A 206 22.32 18.29 19.88
CA LEU A 206 21.82 17.50 18.78
C LEU A 206 20.42 16.99 19.18
N ALA A 207 19.44 17.23 18.33
CA ALA A 207 18.14 16.61 18.51
C ALA A 207 18.36 15.13 18.83
N GLU A 208 17.70 14.66 19.91
CA GLU A 208 17.71 13.21 20.19
C GLU A 208 17.48 12.50 18.85
N PRO A 209 18.29 11.48 18.50
CA PRO A 209 17.96 10.63 17.38
C PRO A 209 16.53 10.24 17.64
N SER A 210 15.65 10.83 16.84
CA SER A 210 14.24 10.82 17.14
C SER A 210 13.92 9.36 17.45
N THR A 211 13.29 9.09 18.57
CA THR A 211 12.58 7.85 18.88
C THR A 211 11.62 7.45 17.76
N TYR A 212 11.69 8.15 16.66
CA TYR A 212 11.08 7.92 15.37
C TYR A 212 11.53 6.60 14.74
N TYR A 213 12.69 6.08 15.09
CA TYR A 213 13.16 4.75 14.67
C TYR A 213 12.78 3.63 15.67
N GLU A 214 12.47 3.94 16.92
CA GLU A 214 12.16 2.92 17.93
C GLU A 214 10.68 2.54 18.06
N SER A 215 9.76 3.38 17.64
CA SER A 215 8.30 3.09 17.70
C SER A 215 7.67 2.98 16.31
N SER A 216 8.45 2.67 15.32
CA SER A 216 8.17 3.22 14.07
C SER A 216 7.60 2.29 13.03
N PRO A 217 7.07 2.94 12.02
CA PRO A 217 6.72 2.39 10.72
C PRO A 217 7.84 1.66 9.97
N SER A 218 9.06 1.53 10.50
CA SER A 218 10.09 0.67 9.93
C SER A 218 9.58 -0.75 9.76
N SER A 219 8.89 -1.30 10.75
CA SER A 219 8.26 -2.61 10.61
C SER A 219 7.19 -2.66 9.51
N PHE A 220 6.55 -1.53 9.21
CA PHE A 220 5.61 -1.44 8.10
C PHE A 220 6.35 -1.41 6.75
N MET A 221 7.40 -0.60 6.63
CA MET A 221 8.24 -0.57 5.42
C MET A 221 8.98 -1.89 5.22
N ASP A 222 9.58 -2.45 6.26
CA ASP A 222 10.30 -3.72 6.23
C ASP A 222 9.40 -4.88 5.78
N THR A 223 8.16 -4.89 6.24
CA THR A 223 7.21 -5.95 5.89
C THR A 223 6.58 -5.73 4.51
N TRP A 224 6.31 -4.47 4.15
CA TRP A 224 5.58 -4.15 2.93
C TRP A 224 6.47 -4.00 1.71
N THR A 225 7.73 -3.61 1.84
CA THR A 225 8.63 -3.44 0.69
C THR A 225 8.86 -4.78 0.00
N ILE A 226 9.04 -5.87 0.76
CA ILE A 226 9.17 -7.22 0.20
C ILE A 226 7.88 -7.63 -0.54
N PHE A 227 6.71 -7.37 0.03
CA PHE A 227 5.43 -7.69 -0.61
C PHE A 227 5.12 -6.83 -1.84
N TYR A 228 5.69 -5.64 -1.94
CA TYR A 228 5.46 -4.74 -3.07
C TYR A 228 6.30 -5.09 -4.28
N TRP A 229 7.50 -5.62 -4.07
CA TRP A 229 8.48 -5.86 -5.12
C TRP A 229 8.70 -7.35 -5.42
N ALA A 230 8.19 -8.25 -4.62
CA ALA A 230 8.17 -9.69 -4.87
C ALA A 230 6.91 -10.12 -5.61
#